data_11d977c2add5fbabcb98e226425ec9f6
#
_entry.id   11d977c2add5fbabcb98e226425ec9f6
#
_cell.length_a   1.000
_cell.length_b   1.000
_cell.length_c   1.000
_cell.angle_alpha   90.00
_cell.angle_beta   90.00
_cell.angle_gamma   90.00
#
_symmetry.space_group_name_H-M   'P 1'
#
loop_
_entity.id
_entity.type
_entity.pdbx_description
1 polymer ?
#
loop_
_entity_poly.entity_id
_entity_poly.type
_entity_poly.pdbx_seq_one_letter_code
_entity_poly.pdbx_strand_id
1 'polypeptide(L)' 'MAEAETKHDKFKRLATQRVKNALKKIELIGNLSSSGYEYASEEVEKIFVSLQNTLDSTKNR' A
#
# COMPACT_ATOMS: atom_id res chain seq x y z
N MET A 1 28.52 17.62 11.71
CA MET A 1 28.43 17.07 10.36
C MET A 1 27.50 15.86 10.34
N ALA A 2 26.62 15.86 9.41
CA ALA A 2 25.73 14.71 9.30
C ALA A 2 26.51 13.52 8.76
N GLU A 3 26.33 12.39 9.38
CA GLU A 3 26.92 11.17 8.90
C GLU A 3 26.18 10.69 7.65
N ALA A 4 26.92 10.05 6.77
CA ALA A 4 26.31 9.46 5.60
C ALA A 4 25.36 8.34 6.03
N GLU A 5 24.20 8.34 5.46
CA GLU A 5 23.21 7.30 5.72
C GLU A 5 23.72 5.96 5.17
N THR A 6 23.69 4.89 5.97
CA THR A 6 24.06 3.57 5.49
C THR A 6 22.96 3.05 4.56
N LYS A 7 23.30 2.01 3.81
CA LYS A 7 22.31 1.35 2.94
C LYS A 7 21.14 0.80 3.75
N HIS A 8 21.43 0.29 4.95
CA HIS A 8 20.38 -0.22 5.83
C HIS A 8 19.51 0.89 6.38
N ASP A 9 20.10 2.01 6.77
CA ASP A 9 19.36 3.16 7.25
C ASP A 9 18.46 3.72 6.16
N LYS A 10 18.99 3.80 4.94
CA LYS A 10 18.21 4.25 3.79
C LYS A 10 17.04 3.32 3.53
N PHE A 11 17.26 2.01 3.61
CA PHE A 11 16.21 1.02 3.45
C PHE A 11 15.10 1.23 4.49
N LYS A 12 15.47 1.37 5.76
CA LYS A 12 14.49 1.56 6.84
C LYS A 12 13.67 2.83 6.63
N ARG A 13 14.32 3.91 6.28
CA ARG A 13 13.64 5.18 6.05
C ARG A 13 12.66 5.09 4.88
N LEU A 14 13.13 4.57 3.75
CA LEU A 14 12.30 4.45 2.56
C LEU A 14 11.16 3.45 2.75
N ALA A 15 11.46 2.32 3.38
CA ALA A 15 10.44 1.29 3.62
C ALA A 15 9.34 1.82 4.54
N THR A 16 9.72 2.48 5.63
CA THR A 16 8.77 3.06 6.57
C THR A 16 7.86 4.06 5.87
N GLN A 17 8.45 4.95 5.08
CA GLN A 17 7.70 5.96 4.37
C GLN A 17 6.76 5.36 3.33
N ARG A 18 7.26 4.40 2.54
CA ARG A 18 6.47 3.78 1.48
C ARG A 18 5.35 2.92 2.03
N VAL A 19 5.60 2.17 3.10
CA VAL A 19 4.56 1.36 3.74
C VAL A 19 3.49 2.27 4.31
N LYS A 20 3.87 3.33 4.99
CA LYS A 20 2.92 4.30 5.54
C LYS A 20 2.03 4.87 4.46
N ASN A 21 2.62 5.27 3.33
CA ASN A 21 1.87 5.82 2.21
C ASN A 21 0.95 4.77 1.59
N ALA A 22 1.41 3.53 1.46
CA ALA A 22 0.62 2.45 0.90
C ALA A 22 -0.58 2.13 1.78
N LEU A 23 -0.38 2.06 3.10
CA LEU A 23 -1.47 1.81 4.04
C LEU A 23 -2.52 2.91 3.96
N LYS A 24 -2.09 4.16 3.86
CA LYS A 24 -3.00 5.28 3.72
C LYS A 24 -3.82 5.19 2.44
N LYS A 25 -3.18 4.81 1.33
CA LYS A 25 -3.88 4.64 0.05
C LYS A 25 -4.90 3.51 0.11
N ILE A 26 -4.56 2.43 0.77
CA ILE A 26 -5.48 1.30 0.94
C ILE A 26 -6.68 1.74 1.78
N GLU A 27 -6.47 2.52 2.84
CA GLU A 27 -7.55 3.07 3.64
C GLU A 27 -8.49 3.94 2.80
N LEU A 28 -7.92 4.75 1.91
CA LEU A 28 -8.71 5.59 1.02
C LEU A 28 -9.59 4.75 0.08
N ILE A 29 -9.07 3.62 -0.37
CA ILE A 29 -9.85 2.67 -1.18
C ILE A 29 -11.00 2.12 -0.34
N GLY A 30 -10.73 1.77 0.91
CA GLY A 30 -11.75 1.29 1.84
C GLY A 30 -12.87 2.30 2.05
N ASN A 31 -12.55 3.60 2.02
CA ASN A 31 -13.54 4.64 2.19
C ASN A 31 -14.57 4.68 1.06
N LEU A 32 -14.26 4.08 -0.08
CA LEU A 32 -15.22 3.99 -1.19
C LEU A 32 -16.40 3.07 -0.85
N SER A 33 -16.26 2.24 0.18
CA SER A 33 -17.36 1.39 0.62
C SER A 33 -18.33 2.14 1.55
N SER A 34 -18.02 3.39 1.88
CA SER A 34 -18.90 4.21 2.71
C SER A 34 -20.11 4.68 1.90
N SER A 35 -21.11 5.19 2.62
CA SER A 35 -22.31 5.72 2.00
C SER A 35 -21.96 6.81 0.98
N GLY A 36 -22.70 6.88 -0.09
CA GLY A 36 -22.50 7.86 -1.16
C GLY A 36 -21.88 7.28 -2.41
N TYR A 37 -21.39 6.06 -2.35
CA TYR A 37 -20.84 5.39 -3.52
C TYR A 37 -21.57 4.08 -3.77
N GLU A 38 -21.82 3.80 -5.04
CA GLU A 38 -22.38 2.53 -5.42
C GLU A 38 -21.29 1.60 -5.91
N TYR A 39 -21.33 0.37 -5.45
CA TYR A 39 -20.36 -0.63 -5.87
C TYR A 39 -21.00 -2.01 -5.81
N ALA A 40 -20.53 -2.90 -6.67
CA ALA A 40 -20.91 -4.30 -6.62
C ALA A 40 -19.87 -5.07 -5.85
N SER A 41 -20.27 -6.14 -5.19
CA SER A 41 -19.34 -7.01 -4.45
C SER A 41 -18.20 -7.49 -5.35
N GLU A 42 -18.53 -7.78 -6.62
CA GLU A 42 -17.54 -8.24 -7.59
C GLU A 42 -16.47 -7.20 -7.86
N GLU A 43 -16.86 -5.92 -7.87
CA GLU A 43 -15.92 -4.83 -8.10
C GLU A 43 -14.94 -4.70 -6.94
N VAL A 44 -15.46 -4.78 -5.72
CA VAL A 44 -14.64 -4.72 -4.51
C VAL A 44 -13.69 -5.91 -4.48
N GLU A 45 -14.16 -7.09 -4.80
CA GLU A 45 -13.35 -8.30 -4.83
C GLU A 45 -12.20 -8.17 -5.83
N LYS A 46 -12.49 -7.65 -7.02
CA LYS A 46 -11.45 -7.42 -8.04
C LYS A 46 -10.37 -6.47 -7.56
N ILE A 47 -10.76 -5.42 -6.85
CA ILE A 47 -9.81 -4.46 -6.29
C ILE A 47 -8.88 -5.17 -5.31
N PHE A 48 -9.42 -5.94 -4.38
CA PHE A 48 -8.60 -6.60 -3.38
C PHE A 48 -7.75 -7.73 -3.95
N VAL A 49 -8.26 -8.44 -4.95
CA VAL A 49 -7.47 -9.46 -5.66
C VAL A 49 -6.27 -8.80 -6.35
N SER A 50 -6.48 -7.66 -6.99
CA SER A 50 -5.39 -6.93 -7.64
C SER A 50 -4.35 -6.46 -6.63
N LEU A 51 -4.80 -5.95 -5.49
CA LEU A 51 -3.90 -5.51 -4.43
C LEU A 51 -3.09 -6.69 -3.89
N GLN A 52 -3.75 -7.82 -3.65
CA GLN A 52 -3.10 -9.00 -3.12
C GLN A 52 -2.08 -9.57 -4.10
N ASN A 53 -2.42 -9.61 -5.39
CA ASN A 53 -1.51 -10.09 -6.42
C ASN A 53 -0.26 -9.21 -6.52
N THR A 54 -0.44 -7.91 -6.45
CA THR A 54 0.68 -6.97 -6.48
C THR A 54 1.56 -7.14 -5.25
N LEU A 55 0.93 -7.31 -4.10
CA LEU A 55 1.64 -7.52 -2.85
C LEU A 55 2.49 -8.79 -2.91
N ASP A 56 1.89 -9.89 -3.36
CA ASP A 56 2.57 -11.17 -3.47
C ASP A 56 3.73 -11.10 -4.45
N SER A 57 3.51 -10.49 -5.61
CA SER A 57 4.53 -10.29 -6.63
C SER A 57 5.72 -9.49 -6.09
N THR A 58 5.42 -8.45 -5.34
CA THR A 58 6.44 -7.59 -4.76
C THR A 58 7.24 -8.32 -3.69
N LYS A 59 6.56 -9.11 -2.89
CA LYS A 59 7.20 -9.89 -1.82
C LYS A 59 8.20 -10.91 -2.38
N ASN A 60 7.92 -11.42 -3.56
CA ASN A 60 8.75 -12.46 -4.18
C ASN A 60 9.93 -11.93 -5.01
N ARG A 61 10.18 -10.65 -4.98
CA ARG A 61 11.34 -10.05 -5.66
C ARG A 61 12.64 -10.27 -4.94
#